data_e0a6f60fbff99ab86d2c16454d867f65
#
_entry.id   e0a6f60fbff99ab86d2c16454d867f65
#
_cell.length_a   1.000
_cell.length_b   1.000
_cell.length_c   1.000
_cell.angle_alpha   90.00
_cell.angle_beta   90.00
_cell.angle_gamma   90.00
#
_symmetry.space_group_name_H-M   'P 1'
#
loop_
_entity.id
_entity.type
_entity.pdbx_description
1 polymer ?
#
loop_
_entity_poly.entity_id
_entity_poly.type
_entity_poly.pdbx_seq_one_letter_code
_entity_poly.pdbx_strand_id
1 'polypeptide(L)'
;MNGILALFPFRRNENYANCCYNDGRVFRDHPNSSRQDSAMITSSIFSPSDCAPQALADFENLVTKYGTVDPEGLTQRIREASRLLFLRGLNGQLVGVGALKRPHLSYRRKVFSKARAPIRPDEYRVELGWVAVTKSHRGRGLSRRIIGQLISLAENENLFATTRADARAMRFAADCGFKPAGYPYPSGRGYDLVLYLRNAKETKQAVLTDGQTPS
;
A
#
# COMPACT_ATOMS: atom_id res chain seq x y z
N MET A 1 -30.59 -23.88 25.06
CA MET A 1 -31.05 -23.06 23.92
C MET A 1 -29.81 -22.75 23.07
N ASN A 2 -29.76 -23.34 21.89
CA ASN A 2 -28.56 -23.36 21.02
C ASN A 2 -28.50 -22.10 20.18
N GLY A 3 -27.39 -21.34 20.31
CA GLY A 3 -27.07 -20.20 19.44
C GLY A 3 -26.18 -20.65 18.32
N ILE A 4 -26.68 -20.57 17.09
CA ILE A 4 -26.05 -20.99 15.84
C ILE A 4 -24.95 -19.97 15.46
N LEU A 5 -23.68 -20.42 15.42
CA LEU A 5 -22.61 -19.69 14.76
C LEU A 5 -22.85 -19.74 13.24
N ALA A 6 -23.19 -18.60 12.65
CA ALA A 6 -23.21 -18.45 11.21
C ALA A 6 -21.78 -18.33 10.66
N LEU A 7 -21.30 -19.41 10.06
CA LEU A 7 -20.10 -19.44 9.23
C LEU A 7 -20.41 -18.76 7.89
N PHE A 8 -19.91 -17.53 7.69
CA PHE A 8 -19.92 -16.93 6.36
C PHE A 8 -18.83 -17.57 5.50
N PRO A 9 -19.12 -18.04 4.28
CA PRO A 9 -18.14 -18.61 3.39
C PRO A 9 -17.24 -17.50 2.84
N PHE A 10 -15.95 -17.61 3.12
CA PHE A 10 -14.89 -16.79 2.57
C PHE A 10 -14.76 -17.08 1.07
N ARG A 11 -15.28 -16.21 0.22
CA ARG A 11 -15.00 -16.28 -1.22
C ARG A 11 -13.54 -15.89 -1.45
N ARG A 12 -12.72 -16.88 -1.85
CA ARG A 12 -11.40 -16.65 -2.43
C ARG A 12 -11.59 -15.83 -3.70
N ASN A 13 -11.10 -14.60 -3.68
CA ASN A 13 -11.00 -13.79 -4.88
C ASN A 13 -9.61 -14.06 -5.51
N GLU A 14 -9.58 -14.96 -6.50
CA GLU A 14 -8.34 -15.45 -7.14
C GLU A 14 -7.72 -14.46 -8.15
N ASN A 15 -8.24 -13.22 -8.27
CA ASN A 15 -7.85 -12.29 -9.33
C ASN A 15 -6.72 -11.30 -8.96
N TYR A 16 -6.05 -11.46 -7.83
CA TYR A 16 -5.00 -10.51 -7.40
C TYR A 16 -3.59 -10.80 -7.93
N ALA A 17 -3.41 -11.88 -8.71
CA ALA A 17 -2.07 -12.32 -9.15
C ALA A 17 -1.53 -11.61 -10.40
N ASN A 18 -2.34 -10.86 -11.17
CA ASN A 18 -1.98 -10.49 -12.55
C ASN A 18 -1.58 -9.02 -12.79
N CYS A 19 -1.43 -8.17 -11.79
CA CYS A 19 -1.18 -6.75 -12.05
C CYS A 19 0.30 -6.36 -12.27
N CYS A 20 1.25 -7.27 -12.03
CA CYS A 20 2.69 -6.98 -12.19
C CYS A 20 3.49 -8.09 -12.88
N TYR A 21 2.85 -8.95 -13.69
CA TYR A 21 3.55 -10.02 -14.40
C TYR A 21 3.28 -9.92 -15.90
N ASN A 22 4.05 -9.10 -16.60
CA ASN A 22 4.25 -9.25 -18.04
C ASN A 22 5.58 -8.63 -18.45
N ASP A 23 6.67 -9.29 -18.13
CA ASP A 23 7.92 -9.16 -18.87
C ASP A 23 8.67 -10.50 -18.80
N GLY A 24 8.78 -11.14 -19.96
CA GLY A 24 9.24 -12.51 -20.16
C GLY A 24 10.73 -12.73 -19.89
N ARG A 25 11.26 -12.39 -18.71
CA ARG A 25 12.59 -12.78 -18.29
C ARG A 25 12.55 -14.03 -17.44
N VAL A 26 12.93 -15.14 -18.06
CA VAL A 26 13.20 -16.41 -17.40
C VAL A 26 14.36 -16.24 -16.42
N PHE A 27 14.07 -16.08 -15.13
CA PHE A 27 15.06 -16.22 -14.07
C PHE A 27 15.30 -17.72 -13.84
N ARG A 28 16.55 -18.15 -14.06
CA ARG A 28 17.00 -19.51 -13.71
C ARG A 28 16.86 -19.72 -12.21
N ASP A 29 16.06 -20.71 -11.86
CA ASP A 29 15.74 -21.11 -10.49
C ASP A 29 16.92 -21.83 -9.85
N HIS A 30 17.44 -21.25 -8.77
CA HIS A 30 18.13 -22.02 -7.73
C HIS A 30 17.06 -22.40 -6.68
N PRO A 31 16.97 -23.69 -6.30
CA PRO A 31 16.04 -24.10 -5.26
C PRO A 31 16.58 -23.66 -3.90
N ASN A 32 15.98 -22.60 -3.33
CA ASN A 32 16.36 -22.11 -2.02
C ASN A 32 15.16 -22.11 -1.07
N SER A 33 15.32 -22.61 0.15
CA SER A 33 14.32 -22.73 1.22
C SER A 33 13.53 -21.45 1.54
N SER A 34 14.04 -20.29 1.14
CA SER A 34 13.38 -18.99 1.31
C SER A 34 12.10 -18.78 0.47
N ARG A 35 11.87 -19.59 -0.58
CA ARG A 35 10.63 -19.51 -1.39
C ARG A 35 9.45 -20.21 -0.72
N GLN A 36 9.67 -21.28 0.01
CA GLN A 36 8.61 -22.01 0.72
C GLN A 36 8.02 -21.18 1.86
N ASP A 37 8.84 -20.42 2.59
CA ASP A 37 8.38 -19.54 3.67
C ASP A 37 7.52 -18.36 3.17
N SER A 38 7.79 -17.86 1.95
CA SER A 38 7.00 -16.77 1.36
C SER A 38 5.61 -17.24 0.90
N ALA A 39 5.45 -18.51 0.52
CA ALA A 39 4.18 -19.10 0.11
C ALA A 39 3.20 -19.25 1.29
N MET A 40 3.67 -19.21 2.52
CA MET A 40 2.89 -19.43 3.73
C MET A 40 2.56 -18.13 4.51
N ILE A 41 2.84 -16.95 3.93
CA ILE A 41 2.47 -15.66 4.50
C ILE A 41 1.07 -15.29 4.02
N THR A 42 0.14 -15.13 4.96
CA THR A 42 -1.22 -14.67 4.70
C THR A 42 -1.30 -13.15 4.68
N SER A 43 -2.25 -12.62 3.91
CA SER A 43 -2.54 -11.19 3.81
C SER A 43 -3.99 -10.94 4.17
N SER A 44 -4.23 -9.93 4.99
CA SER A 44 -5.58 -9.45 5.31
C SER A 44 -5.62 -7.92 5.25
N ILE A 45 -6.76 -7.38 4.80
CA ILE A 45 -7.00 -5.94 4.70
C ILE A 45 -8.29 -5.62 5.42
N PHE A 46 -8.25 -4.61 6.30
CA PHE A 46 -9.39 -4.19 7.11
C PHE A 46 -9.55 -2.68 7.10
N SER A 47 -10.77 -2.21 7.37
CA SER A 47 -10.97 -0.87 7.90
C SER A 47 -10.49 -0.82 9.35
N PRO A 48 -9.94 0.28 9.84
CA PRO A 48 -9.53 0.38 11.25
C PRO A 48 -10.64 0.07 12.24
N SER A 49 -11.89 0.42 11.92
CA SER A 49 -13.08 0.11 12.73
C SER A 49 -13.34 -1.39 12.92
N ASP A 50 -12.88 -2.20 11.98
CA ASP A 50 -13.09 -3.65 11.98
C ASP A 50 -11.92 -4.41 12.65
N CYS A 51 -10.90 -3.65 13.10
CA CYS A 51 -9.75 -4.22 13.76
C CYS A 51 -9.96 -4.34 15.27
N ALA A 52 -9.57 -5.46 15.86
CA ALA A 52 -9.44 -5.56 17.30
C ALA A 52 -8.39 -4.55 17.83
N PRO A 53 -8.55 -3.98 19.04
CA PRO A 53 -7.61 -3.02 19.61
C PRO A 53 -6.16 -3.53 19.60
N GLN A 54 -5.93 -4.81 19.88
CA GLN A 54 -4.60 -5.42 19.85
C GLN A 54 -4.00 -5.40 18.43
N ALA A 55 -4.79 -5.62 17.39
CA ALA A 55 -4.28 -5.58 16.00
C ALA A 55 -3.84 -4.17 15.61
N LEU A 56 -4.54 -3.13 16.07
CA LEU A 56 -4.12 -1.73 15.87
C LEU A 56 -2.82 -1.42 16.62
N ALA A 57 -2.69 -1.90 17.86
CA ALA A 57 -1.45 -1.74 18.65
C ALA A 57 -0.27 -2.48 17.99
N ASP A 58 -0.47 -3.70 17.49
CA ASP A 58 0.55 -4.47 16.78
C ASP A 58 1.00 -3.77 15.50
N PHE A 59 0.02 -3.17 14.76
CA PHE A 59 0.29 -2.36 13.57
C PHE A 59 1.18 -1.16 13.92
N GLU A 60 0.78 -0.41 14.94
CA GLU A 60 1.50 0.77 15.42
C GLU A 60 2.94 0.43 15.86
N ASN A 61 3.10 -0.63 16.65
CA ASN A 61 4.40 -1.12 17.10
C ASN A 61 5.31 -1.48 15.94
N LEU A 62 4.78 -2.15 14.90
CA LEU A 62 5.58 -2.55 13.75
C LEU A 62 5.99 -1.33 12.91
N VAL A 63 5.07 -0.39 12.68
CA VAL A 63 5.35 0.84 11.95
C VAL A 63 6.37 1.70 12.69
N THR A 64 6.25 1.85 14.00
CA THR A 64 7.20 2.61 14.84
C THR A 64 8.59 1.98 14.84
N LYS A 65 8.66 0.65 14.96
CA LYS A 65 9.93 -0.07 15.07
C LYS A 65 10.69 -0.17 13.75
N TYR A 66 9.99 -0.32 12.63
CA TYR A 66 10.60 -0.65 11.32
C TYR A 66 10.29 0.36 10.22
N GLY A 67 9.35 1.24 10.43
CA GLY A 67 9.00 2.32 9.50
C GLY A 67 9.77 3.61 9.76
N THR A 68 9.47 4.62 8.95
CA THR A 68 10.00 5.98 9.10
C THR A 68 8.81 6.91 9.35
N VAL A 69 8.23 6.81 10.54
CA VAL A 69 6.99 7.51 10.89
C VAL A 69 7.22 8.49 12.05
N ASP A 70 6.38 9.53 12.11
CA ASP A 70 6.26 10.38 13.28
C ASP A 70 5.40 9.67 14.33
N PRO A 71 5.91 9.38 15.52
CA PRO A 71 5.13 8.73 16.57
C PRO A 71 4.04 9.64 17.14
N GLU A 72 4.22 10.97 17.09
CA GLU A 72 3.23 11.90 17.61
C GLU A 72 1.88 11.74 16.89
N GLY A 73 0.82 11.46 17.65
CA GLY A 73 -0.55 11.24 17.13
C GLY A 73 -0.68 10.04 16.18
N LEU A 74 0.27 9.10 16.17
CA LEU A 74 0.24 7.96 15.24
C LEU A 74 -0.97 7.06 15.48
N THR A 75 -1.31 6.77 16.73
CA THR A 75 -2.48 5.97 17.11
C THR A 75 -3.77 6.50 16.48
N GLN A 76 -3.99 7.82 16.58
CA GLN A 76 -5.17 8.46 16.01
C GLN A 76 -5.15 8.39 14.48
N ARG A 77 -4.01 8.66 13.85
CA ARG A 77 -3.87 8.57 12.39
C ARG A 77 -4.08 7.15 11.85
N ILE A 78 -3.73 6.12 12.63
CA ILE A 78 -4.00 4.71 12.27
C ILE A 78 -5.50 4.46 12.30
N ARG A 79 -6.24 4.95 13.30
CA ARG A 79 -7.69 4.83 13.39
C ARG A 79 -8.43 5.56 12.27
N GLU A 80 -7.84 6.63 11.74
CA GLU A 80 -8.38 7.44 10.64
C GLU A 80 -7.95 6.95 9.25
N ALA A 81 -7.12 5.91 9.17
CA ALA A 81 -6.71 5.34 7.91
C ALA A 81 -7.92 4.73 7.17
N SER A 82 -7.88 4.75 5.84
CA SER A 82 -8.97 4.16 5.05
C SER A 82 -8.87 2.64 5.02
N ARG A 83 -7.65 2.09 4.93
CA ARG A 83 -7.39 0.63 4.96
C ARG A 83 -6.05 0.35 5.63
N LEU A 84 -6.01 -0.73 6.38
CA LEU A 84 -4.82 -1.31 6.98
C LEU A 84 -4.58 -2.70 6.40
N LEU A 85 -3.36 -2.96 5.95
CA LEU A 85 -2.94 -4.27 5.45
C LEU A 85 -1.99 -4.92 6.46
N PHE A 86 -2.24 -6.20 6.74
CA PHE A 86 -1.45 -7.03 7.63
C PHE A 86 -0.92 -8.25 6.88
N LEU A 87 0.38 -8.49 6.94
CA LEU A 87 0.98 -9.76 6.54
C LEU A 87 1.33 -10.57 7.78
N ARG A 88 0.84 -11.79 7.84
CA ARG A 88 1.10 -12.71 8.95
C ARG A 88 1.79 -13.98 8.46
N GLY A 89 2.80 -14.43 9.22
CA GLY A 89 3.46 -15.71 9.00
C GLY A 89 2.62 -16.87 9.53
N LEU A 90 3.15 -18.09 9.40
CA LEU A 90 2.47 -19.34 9.77
C LEU A 90 1.93 -19.37 11.20
N ASN A 91 2.69 -18.84 12.14
CA ASN A 91 2.33 -18.84 13.56
C ASN A 91 1.44 -17.64 13.93
N GLY A 92 0.84 -16.96 12.94
CA GLY A 92 0.03 -15.77 13.14
C GLY A 92 0.82 -14.50 13.48
N GLN A 93 2.16 -14.56 13.59
CA GLN A 93 3.00 -13.40 13.91
C GLN A 93 2.90 -12.37 12.79
N LEU A 94 2.80 -11.09 13.17
CA LEU A 94 2.80 -9.98 12.23
C LEU A 94 4.21 -9.77 11.66
N VAL A 95 4.35 -9.86 10.34
CA VAL A 95 5.64 -9.76 9.64
C VAL A 95 5.74 -8.53 8.74
N GLY A 96 4.62 -7.95 8.37
CA GLY A 96 4.59 -6.73 7.56
C GLY A 96 3.25 -6.02 7.63
N VAL A 97 3.27 -4.71 7.38
CA VAL A 97 2.09 -3.85 7.35
C VAL A 97 2.20 -2.78 6.28
N GLY A 98 1.07 -2.19 5.92
CA GLY A 98 0.96 -1.02 5.06
C GLY A 98 -0.44 -0.41 5.16
N ALA A 99 -0.61 0.81 4.68
CA ALA A 99 -1.89 1.50 4.76
C ALA A 99 -2.21 2.36 3.54
N LEU A 100 -3.50 2.52 3.28
CA LEU A 100 -4.08 3.63 2.53
C LEU A 100 -4.66 4.63 3.53
N LYS A 101 -4.26 5.88 3.40
CA LYS A 101 -4.66 6.99 4.27
C LYS A 101 -5.38 8.06 3.46
N ARG A 102 -6.26 8.82 4.11
CA ARG A 102 -6.93 9.99 3.52
C ARG A 102 -6.58 11.25 4.35
N PRO A 103 -5.33 11.74 4.26
CA PRO A 103 -4.90 12.85 5.08
C PRO A 103 -5.61 14.14 4.70
N HIS A 104 -5.73 15.06 5.67
CA HIS A 104 -6.31 16.37 5.47
C HIS A 104 -5.64 17.14 4.33
N LEU A 105 -6.41 18.01 3.67
CA LEU A 105 -5.92 18.82 2.56
C LEU A 105 -4.73 19.71 2.97
N SER A 106 -4.74 20.24 4.18
CA SER A 106 -3.64 21.05 4.72
C SER A 106 -2.30 20.28 4.75
N TYR A 107 -2.31 19.02 5.17
CA TYR A 107 -1.14 18.14 5.12
C TYR A 107 -0.68 17.92 3.68
N ARG A 108 -1.61 17.59 2.77
CA ARG A 108 -1.29 17.37 1.34
C ARG A 108 -0.68 18.63 0.72
N ARG A 109 -1.28 19.82 0.95
CA ARG A 109 -0.72 21.10 0.51
C ARG A 109 0.70 21.32 1.02
N LYS A 110 0.95 21.05 2.31
CA LYS A 110 2.28 21.16 2.92
C LYS A 110 3.30 20.24 2.23
N VAL A 111 2.95 18.99 1.97
CA VAL A 111 3.84 18.00 1.31
C VAL A 111 4.15 18.43 -0.12
N PHE A 112 3.14 18.75 -0.92
CA PHE A 112 3.30 19.14 -2.32
C PHE A 112 4.07 20.46 -2.47
N SER A 113 3.82 21.43 -1.58
CA SER A 113 4.56 22.68 -1.53
C SER A 113 6.05 22.48 -1.19
N LYS A 114 6.36 21.64 -0.18
CA LYS A 114 7.74 21.31 0.18
C LYS A 114 8.48 20.63 -0.98
N ALA A 115 7.82 19.75 -1.69
CA ALA A 115 8.36 19.09 -2.89
C ALA A 115 8.42 20.03 -4.09
N ARG A 116 7.82 21.23 -4.04
CA ARG A 116 7.65 22.14 -5.20
C ARG A 116 7.03 21.41 -6.40
N ALA A 117 6.08 20.52 -6.13
CA ALA A 117 5.41 19.77 -7.19
C ALA A 117 4.41 20.67 -7.93
N PRO A 118 4.49 20.82 -9.26
CA PRO A 118 3.60 21.68 -10.05
C PRO A 118 2.25 21.01 -10.31
N ILE A 119 1.68 20.36 -9.30
CA ILE A 119 0.48 19.52 -9.40
C ILE A 119 -0.44 19.85 -8.23
N ARG A 120 -1.75 19.82 -8.48
CA ARG A 120 -2.76 20.15 -7.48
C ARG A 120 -2.91 19.04 -6.44
N PRO A 121 -2.71 19.32 -5.13
CA PRO A 121 -2.83 18.30 -4.09
C PRO A 121 -4.27 17.80 -3.90
N ASP A 122 -5.27 18.51 -4.42
CA ASP A 122 -6.69 18.13 -4.36
C ASP A 122 -7.00 16.89 -5.18
N GLU A 123 -6.23 16.66 -6.24
CA GLU A 123 -6.37 15.50 -7.14
C GLU A 123 -5.83 14.21 -6.52
N TYR A 124 -4.98 14.29 -5.50
CA TYR A 124 -4.35 13.15 -4.84
C TYR A 124 -4.84 13.03 -3.40
N ARG A 125 -5.99 12.39 -3.21
CA ARG A 125 -6.65 12.29 -1.89
C ARG A 125 -6.14 11.15 -1.04
N VAL A 126 -5.54 10.13 -1.65
CA VAL A 126 -5.11 8.90 -0.99
C VAL A 126 -3.60 8.83 -0.92
N GLU A 127 -3.07 8.62 0.29
CA GLU A 127 -1.65 8.38 0.53
C GLU A 127 -1.41 6.89 0.80
N LEU A 128 -0.55 6.25 0.00
CA LEU A 128 0.00 4.95 0.29
C LEU A 128 1.21 5.13 1.22
N GLY A 129 1.17 4.52 2.39
CA GLY A 129 2.24 4.68 3.35
C GLY A 129 2.29 3.62 4.44
N TRP A 130 3.12 3.88 5.45
CA TRP A 130 3.38 2.98 6.59
C TRP A 130 3.76 1.56 6.18
N VAL A 131 4.41 1.41 5.02
CA VAL A 131 4.92 0.11 4.57
C VAL A 131 6.13 -0.25 5.42
N ALA A 132 5.96 -1.25 6.26
CA ALA A 132 7.01 -1.74 7.14
C ALA A 132 7.05 -3.27 7.13
N VAL A 133 8.26 -3.84 7.17
CA VAL A 133 8.50 -5.30 7.20
C VAL A 133 9.53 -5.58 8.29
N THR A 134 9.28 -6.59 9.11
CA THR A 134 10.20 -7.02 10.16
C THR A 134 11.58 -7.36 9.60
N LYS A 135 12.62 -7.11 10.38
CA LYS A 135 14.02 -7.29 9.94
C LYS A 135 14.28 -8.71 9.41
N SER A 136 13.74 -9.73 10.07
CA SER A 136 13.90 -11.16 9.71
C SER A 136 13.20 -11.56 8.39
N HIS A 137 12.27 -10.73 7.89
CA HIS A 137 11.49 -11.02 6.68
C HIS A 137 11.83 -10.06 5.51
N ARG A 138 12.84 -9.22 5.67
CA ARG A 138 13.32 -8.35 4.59
C ARG A 138 14.00 -9.18 3.48
N GLY A 139 14.05 -8.61 2.27
CA GLY A 139 14.64 -9.30 1.10
C GLY A 139 13.74 -10.34 0.43
N ARG A 140 12.56 -10.64 1.00
CA ARG A 140 11.61 -11.65 0.49
C ARG A 140 10.48 -11.08 -0.37
N GLY A 141 10.59 -9.84 -0.86
CA GLY A 141 9.59 -9.19 -1.70
C GLY A 141 8.31 -8.73 -0.97
N LEU A 142 8.24 -8.82 0.38
CA LEU A 142 7.01 -8.52 1.13
C LEU A 142 6.55 -7.06 1.00
N SER A 143 7.47 -6.09 0.96
CA SER A 143 7.10 -4.69 0.71
C SER A 143 6.46 -4.53 -0.67
N ARG A 144 6.96 -5.24 -1.69
CA ARG A 144 6.37 -5.29 -3.03
C ARG A 144 4.95 -5.85 -2.99
N ARG A 145 4.74 -6.95 -2.27
CA ARG A 145 3.41 -7.56 -2.09
C ARG A 145 2.44 -6.61 -1.40
N ILE A 146 2.86 -5.92 -0.33
CA ILE A 146 2.04 -4.92 0.38
C ILE A 146 1.65 -3.78 -0.56
N ILE A 147 2.62 -3.17 -1.25
CA ILE A 147 2.39 -2.05 -2.16
C ILE A 147 1.46 -2.46 -3.30
N GLY A 148 1.70 -3.62 -3.93
CA GLY A 148 0.87 -4.12 -5.03
C GLY A 148 -0.59 -4.33 -4.62
N GLN A 149 -0.84 -4.93 -3.45
CA GLN A 149 -2.20 -5.16 -2.94
C GLN A 149 -2.92 -3.84 -2.60
N LEU A 150 -2.23 -2.87 -2.00
CA LEU A 150 -2.81 -1.57 -1.69
C LEU A 150 -3.13 -0.77 -2.97
N ILE A 151 -2.27 -0.86 -3.99
CA ILE A 151 -2.54 -0.23 -5.29
C ILE A 151 -3.76 -0.87 -5.97
N SER A 152 -3.87 -2.19 -5.97
CA SER A 152 -5.03 -2.88 -6.56
C SER A 152 -6.34 -2.50 -5.87
N LEU A 153 -6.30 -2.24 -4.56
CA LEU A 153 -7.47 -1.79 -3.81
C LEU A 153 -7.90 -0.36 -4.15
N ALA A 154 -6.97 0.47 -4.61
CA ALA A 154 -7.18 1.88 -4.93
C ALA A 154 -6.85 2.19 -6.41
N GLU A 155 -7.08 1.25 -7.33
CA GLU A 155 -6.67 1.38 -8.73
C GLU A 155 -7.32 2.57 -9.46
N ASN A 156 -8.54 2.94 -9.05
CA ASN A 156 -9.32 4.04 -9.61
C ASN A 156 -9.06 5.39 -8.90
N GLU A 157 -8.12 5.44 -7.97
CA GLU A 157 -7.76 6.66 -7.25
C GLU A 157 -6.35 7.14 -7.60
N ASN A 158 -6.17 8.45 -7.67
CA ASN A 158 -4.84 9.04 -7.72
C ASN A 158 -4.18 8.88 -6.36
N LEU A 159 -3.00 8.27 -6.34
CA LEU A 159 -2.24 7.99 -5.13
C LEU A 159 -1.01 8.87 -5.04
N PHE A 160 -0.67 9.29 -3.83
CA PHE A 160 0.65 9.80 -3.53
C PHE A 160 1.33 8.97 -2.44
N ALA A 161 2.64 9.06 -2.38
CA ALA A 161 3.45 8.49 -1.32
C ALA A 161 4.63 9.40 -1.02
N THR A 162 5.05 9.45 0.24
CA THR A 162 6.29 10.11 0.63
C THR A 162 7.23 9.09 1.24
N THR A 163 8.49 9.12 0.84
CA THR A 163 9.49 8.20 1.35
C THR A 163 10.87 8.83 1.35
N ARG A 164 11.81 8.23 2.09
CA ARG A 164 13.19 8.67 2.09
C ARG A 164 13.78 8.57 0.67
N ALA A 165 14.60 9.55 0.31
CA ALA A 165 15.27 9.59 -1.00
C ALA A 165 16.17 8.36 -1.26
N ASP A 166 16.73 7.76 -0.19
CA ASP A 166 17.57 6.55 -0.23
C ASP A 166 16.78 5.23 -0.12
N ALA A 167 15.45 5.27 -0.04
CA ALA A 167 14.64 4.09 0.18
C ALA A 167 14.64 3.14 -1.04
N ARG A 168 15.17 1.94 -0.87
CA ARG A 168 15.19 0.90 -1.92
C ARG A 168 13.79 0.48 -2.40
N ALA A 169 12.79 0.59 -1.53
CA ALA A 169 11.40 0.24 -1.85
C ALA A 169 10.84 1.07 -3.02
N MET A 170 11.37 2.29 -3.25
CA MET A 170 10.88 3.16 -4.32
C MET A 170 11.38 2.79 -5.72
N ARG A 171 12.44 2.00 -5.84
CA ARG A 171 12.81 1.41 -7.15
C ARG A 171 11.69 0.54 -7.69
N PHE A 172 10.96 -0.12 -6.78
CA PHE A 172 9.83 -0.95 -7.12
C PHE A 172 8.53 -0.14 -7.34
N ALA A 173 8.35 0.99 -6.65
CA ALA A 173 7.16 1.82 -6.84
C ALA A 173 7.08 2.37 -8.28
N ALA A 174 8.21 2.58 -8.95
CA ALA A 174 8.25 2.93 -10.37
C ALA A 174 7.61 1.83 -11.25
N ASP A 175 7.87 0.54 -10.96
CA ASP A 175 7.26 -0.59 -11.68
C ASP A 175 5.73 -0.63 -11.47
N CYS A 176 5.24 -0.01 -10.40
CA CYS A 176 3.82 0.11 -10.07
C CYS A 176 3.19 1.44 -10.54
N GLY A 177 3.88 2.20 -11.39
CA GLY A 177 3.38 3.44 -11.97
C GLY A 177 3.55 4.68 -11.10
N PHE A 178 4.25 4.60 -9.97
CA PHE A 178 4.64 5.79 -9.22
C PHE A 178 5.81 6.51 -9.87
N LYS A 179 5.69 7.81 -10.01
CA LYS A 179 6.74 8.70 -10.56
C LYS A 179 7.10 9.76 -9.52
N PRO A 180 8.39 10.12 -9.38
CA PRO A 180 8.77 11.23 -8.52
C PRO A 180 8.16 12.54 -9.04
N ALA A 181 7.74 13.41 -8.11
CA ALA A 181 7.15 14.71 -8.41
C ALA A 181 7.84 15.82 -7.62
N GLY A 182 8.30 16.84 -8.32
CA GLY A 182 9.07 17.93 -7.72
C GLY A 182 10.48 17.51 -7.29
N TYR A 183 10.96 18.11 -6.21
CA TYR A 183 12.31 17.93 -5.70
C TYR A 183 12.31 17.22 -4.33
N PRO A 184 13.41 16.53 -3.99
CA PRO A 184 13.63 16.08 -2.61
C PRO A 184 13.57 17.26 -1.64
N TYR A 185 13.04 17.03 -0.44
CA TYR A 185 12.89 18.06 0.58
C TYR A 185 13.21 17.52 1.98
N PRO A 186 13.72 18.38 2.89
CA PRO A 186 14.08 17.96 4.24
C PRO A 186 12.88 17.42 5.03
N SER A 187 13.07 16.26 5.65
CA SER A 187 12.08 15.66 6.56
C SER A 187 12.00 16.38 7.92
N GLY A 188 13.05 17.11 8.28
CA GLY A 188 13.31 17.63 9.65
C GLY A 188 13.94 16.58 10.58
N ARG A 189 14.36 15.42 10.08
CA ARG A 189 14.93 14.30 10.84
C ARG A 189 16.27 13.81 10.30
N GLY A 190 17.01 14.68 9.62
CA GLY A 190 18.36 14.37 9.11
C GLY A 190 18.37 13.53 7.82
N TYR A 191 17.25 13.44 7.10
CA TYR A 191 17.17 12.82 5.78
C TYR A 191 16.15 13.54 4.89
N ASP A 192 16.29 13.38 3.58
CA ASP A 192 15.36 13.95 2.62
C ASP A 192 14.23 12.99 2.27
N LEU A 193 13.07 13.56 1.97
CA LEU A 193 11.89 12.90 1.45
C LEU A 193 11.70 13.21 -0.02
N VAL A 194 11.15 12.26 -0.77
CA VAL A 194 10.69 12.44 -2.14
C VAL A 194 9.20 12.17 -2.18
N LEU A 195 8.47 13.04 -2.87
CA LEU A 195 7.07 12.85 -3.21
C LEU A 195 6.98 11.99 -4.47
N TYR A 196 6.12 10.99 -4.44
CA TYR A 196 5.79 10.13 -5.58
C TYR A 196 4.30 10.20 -5.85
N LEU A 197 3.93 10.24 -7.13
CA LEU A 197 2.55 10.29 -7.59
C LEU A 197 2.26 9.13 -8.54
N ARG A 198 1.06 8.59 -8.43
CA ARG A 198 0.51 7.58 -9.34
C ARG A 198 -0.90 8.01 -9.72
N ASN A 199 -1.15 8.14 -11.02
CA ASN A 199 -2.50 8.39 -11.53
C ASN A 199 -3.35 7.12 -11.45
N ALA A 200 -4.64 7.30 -11.30
CA ALA A 200 -5.64 6.26 -11.47
C ALA A 200 -5.48 5.61 -12.86
N LYS A 201 -5.85 4.33 -12.98
CA LYS A 201 -6.03 3.74 -14.30
C LYS A 201 -7.23 4.42 -14.95
N GLU A 202 -7.08 4.90 -16.17
CA GLU A 202 -8.22 5.37 -16.95
C GLU A 202 -9.17 4.18 -17.14
N THR A 203 -10.38 4.32 -16.61
CA THR A 203 -11.46 3.40 -16.91
C THR A 203 -11.81 3.67 -18.37
N LYS A 204 -11.45 2.77 -19.29
CA LYS A 204 -11.98 2.80 -20.66
C LYS A 204 -13.50 2.66 -20.53
N GLN A 205 -14.22 3.76 -20.55
CA GLN A 205 -15.65 3.75 -20.81
C GLN A 205 -15.84 3.10 -22.17
N ALA A 206 -16.45 1.91 -22.19
CA ALA A 206 -17.00 1.36 -23.39
C ALA A 206 -18.05 2.37 -23.90
N VAL A 207 -17.70 3.13 -24.92
CA VAL A 207 -18.66 3.92 -25.66
C VAL A 207 -19.60 2.91 -26.31
N LEU A 208 -20.77 2.72 -25.71
CA LEU A 208 -21.90 2.10 -26.38
C LEU A 208 -22.32 3.11 -27.45
N THR A 209 -21.80 2.95 -28.66
CA THR A 209 -22.36 3.56 -29.85
C THR A 209 -23.71 2.88 -30.07
N ASP A 210 -24.77 3.57 -29.65
CA ASP A 210 -26.11 3.25 -30.05
C ASP A 210 -26.16 3.26 -31.57
N GLY A 211 -26.28 2.06 -32.16
CA GLY A 211 -26.53 1.88 -33.58
C GLY A 211 -27.88 2.48 -33.92
N GLN A 212 -27.87 3.70 -34.43
CA GLN A 212 -29.01 4.23 -35.22
C GLN A 212 -29.09 3.45 -36.51
N THR A 213 -30.09 2.59 -36.62
CA THR A 213 -30.54 2.01 -37.87
C THR A 213 -31.30 3.06 -38.60
N PRO A 214 -30.91 3.44 -39.84
CA PRO A 214 -31.78 4.30 -40.66
C PRO A 214 -32.87 3.44 -41.32
N SER A 215 -34.08 3.94 -41.25
CA SER A 215 -35.27 3.44 -41.96
C SER A 215 -35.20 3.78 -43.43
#